data_fd162afe22ecb261f8127fea69f3d1a9
#
_entry.id   fd162afe22ecb261f8127fea69f3d1a9
#
_cell.length_a   1.000
_cell.length_b   1.000
_cell.length_c   1.000
_cell.angle_alpha   90.00
_cell.angle_beta   90.00
_cell.angle_gamma   90.00
#
_symmetry.space_group_name_H-M   'P 1'
#
loop_
_entity.id
_entity.type
_entity.pdbx_description
1 polymer ?
#
loop_
_entity_poly.entity_id
_entity_poly.type
_entity_poly.pdbx_seq_one_letter_code
_entity_poly.pdbx_strand_id
1 'polypeptide(L)'
;DGKTYYIYKCSRYAIHGKSTCSIHHVPAAALEEAVQDVHILKKVRLEKLDELKVKHENPYEITKYPVDAHNAELKAAFEKEEARMIAEAAGDEEKLNALLEAQKEKIVHIAGRIMSWRDMGKANFIDVRDGSDRIQVYVRMNEIGKEAFADFKKWDIGDIVGVEGFVFRTRKGEISIHAKSIVLLSKSLLPLPEKWHGLKDQDIRYRQRYVDLIVNPDVKDTFLKRSQILREVRSYLDNLGYLEVDTPVLHTLEIGASARPFITHHNALDLDMYLRIETELYLKRLIVGGFEKVYEVGRIFRNEGMDTSHNPEFTSIEMYQAYTDYIGMMNLIEDMYRTIARKVCGSDVITYQGVEIDMGRPWERLTMVEAVKKYAGVDYNDWATDEQARAVAKEKGVEVDEGDAATKGHVLIAFFDAFVEEKLIQPTIIYDYPVENSPLAKRKPTDSAFTERFEYFIYAREMGNAFSELNDPIDQRERFERQVAAKRAQGNNNATVDEDFVTALEYGMPPTGGLGFGLDRLVMLLTDSASIRDVLLFPTMKPLDSDKKVSKEVSAPAE
;
A
#
# COMPACT_ATOMS: atom_id res chain seq x y z
N ASP A 1 -12.97 -50.26 4.77
CA ASP A 1 -11.87 -49.85 3.90
C ASP A 1 -11.06 -48.78 4.60
N GLY A 2 -9.92 -49.17 5.21
CA GLY A 2 -9.08 -48.28 6.02
C GLY A 2 -8.22 -47.34 5.21
N LYS A 3 -8.79 -46.51 4.33
CA LYS A 3 -8.08 -45.45 3.64
C LYS A 3 -8.17 -44.15 4.46
N THR A 4 -7.05 -43.74 5.00
CA THR A 4 -6.90 -42.45 5.68
C THR A 4 -6.88 -41.35 4.62
N TYR A 5 -7.91 -40.49 4.62
CA TYR A 5 -7.97 -39.31 3.75
C TYR A 5 -7.41 -38.10 4.50
N TYR A 6 -6.32 -37.54 4.02
CA TYR A 6 -5.82 -36.25 4.50
C TYR A 6 -6.57 -35.12 3.80
N ILE A 7 -7.12 -34.19 4.56
CA ILE A 7 -7.91 -33.08 4.06
C ILE A 7 -7.31 -31.79 4.61
N TYR A 8 -6.90 -30.88 3.72
CA TYR A 8 -6.48 -29.54 4.11
C TYR A 8 -7.70 -28.62 4.24
N LYS A 9 -7.83 -27.95 5.38
CA LYS A 9 -8.89 -26.98 5.65
C LYS A 9 -8.34 -25.56 5.56
N CYS A 10 -9.13 -24.65 4.96
CA CYS A 10 -8.83 -23.23 5.02
C CYS A 10 -8.73 -22.77 6.49
N SER A 11 -7.65 -22.06 6.84
CA SER A 11 -7.42 -21.58 8.20
C SER A 11 -8.53 -20.64 8.70
N ARG A 12 -9.13 -19.83 7.82
CA ARG A 12 -10.29 -18.99 8.15
C ARG A 12 -11.52 -19.80 8.53
N TYR A 13 -11.77 -20.92 7.86
CA TYR A 13 -12.88 -21.79 8.20
C TYR A 13 -12.69 -22.46 9.58
N ALA A 14 -11.46 -22.83 9.90
CA ALA A 14 -11.13 -23.45 11.18
C ALA A 14 -11.30 -22.50 12.39
N ILE A 15 -11.14 -21.19 12.16
CA ILE A 15 -11.20 -20.16 13.21
C ILE A 15 -12.57 -19.50 13.29
N HIS A 16 -13.22 -19.21 12.16
CA HIS A 16 -14.44 -18.37 12.08
C HIS A 16 -15.68 -19.07 11.53
N GLY A 17 -15.62 -20.35 11.15
CA GLY A 17 -16.76 -21.13 10.67
C GLY A 17 -17.27 -20.77 9.26
N LYS A 18 -18.49 -21.26 8.92
CA LYS A 18 -19.07 -21.19 7.57
C LYS A 18 -19.37 -19.78 7.05
N SER A 19 -19.52 -18.80 7.92
CA SER A 19 -19.91 -17.45 7.52
C SER A 19 -18.83 -16.66 6.83
N THR A 20 -17.56 -17.06 6.95
CA THR A 20 -16.39 -16.31 6.47
C THR A 20 -15.62 -16.97 5.34
N CYS A 21 -15.85 -18.28 5.10
CA CYS A 21 -15.19 -19.00 4.02
C CYS A 21 -15.98 -20.25 3.61
N SER A 22 -16.12 -20.49 2.30
CA SER A 22 -16.58 -21.78 1.79
C SER A 22 -15.51 -22.85 2.05
N ILE A 23 -15.94 -24.09 2.42
CA ILE A 23 -15.02 -25.21 2.63
C ILE A 23 -14.45 -25.62 1.28
N HIS A 24 -13.18 -25.33 1.05
CA HIS A 24 -12.43 -25.91 -0.06
C HIS A 24 -11.66 -27.14 0.47
N HIS A 25 -12.17 -28.31 0.13
CA HIS A 25 -11.45 -29.57 0.35
C HIS A 25 -10.60 -29.86 -0.89
N VAL A 26 -9.29 -29.68 -0.77
CA VAL A 26 -8.35 -30.18 -1.78
C VAL A 26 -7.83 -31.53 -1.28
N PRO A 27 -8.02 -32.62 -2.03
CA PRO A 27 -7.43 -33.91 -1.65
C PRO A 27 -5.91 -33.78 -1.53
N ALA A 28 -5.32 -34.36 -0.48
CA ALA A 28 -3.86 -34.32 -0.29
C ALA A 28 -3.11 -34.88 -1.52
N ALA A 29 -3.65 -35.92 -2.15
CA ALA A 29 -3.08 -36.50 -3.37
C ALA A 29 -3.02 -35.49 -4.53
N ALA A 30 -4.02 -34.62 -4.71
CA ALA A 30 -4.02 -33.60 -5.76
C ALA A 30 -2.99 -32.49 -5.48
N LEU A 31 -2.75 -32.16 -4.20
CA LEU A 31 -1.69 -31.22 -3.79
C LEU A 31 -0.29 -31.84 -3.97
N GLU A 32 -0.12 -33.08 -3.59
CA GLU A 32 1.13 -33.83 -3.78
C GLU A 32 1.45 -34.00 -5.27
N GLU A 33 0.45 -34.29 -6.11
CA GLU A 33 0.57 -34.37 -7.56
C GLU A 33 0.97 -33.02 -8.15
N ALA A 34 0.30 -31.92 -7.77
CA ALA A 34 0.63 -30.57 -8.23
C ALA A 34 2.06 -30.14 -7.82
N VAL A 35 2.51 -30.50 -6.62
CA VAL A 35 3.89 -30.22 -6.14
C VAL A 35 4.89 -31.07 -6.92
N GLN A 36 4.59 -32.35 -7.19
CA GLN A 36 5.41 -33.22 -8.03
C GLN A 36 5.52 -32.68 -9.45
N ASP A 37 4.41 -32.22 -10.04
CA ASP A 37 4.41 -31.62 -11.38
C ASP A 37 5.30 -30.38 -11.49
N VAL A 38 5.30 -29.50 -10.49
CA VAL A 38 6.19 -28.33 -10.46
C VAL A 38 7.66 -28.76 -10.37
N HIS A 39 7.99 -29.77 -9.58
CA HIS A 39 9.36 -30.29 -9.46
C HIS A 39 9.83 -30.95 -10.76
N ILE A 40 8.98 -31.72 -11.42
CA ILE A 40 9.26 -32.35 -12.71
C ILE A 40 9.50 -31.27 -13.78
N LEU A 41 8.62 -30.28 -13.87
CA LEU A 41 8.75 -29.17 -14.82
C LEU A 41 10.01 -28.36 -14.57
N LYS A 42 10.38 -28.11 -13.31
CA LYS A 42 11.64 -27.42 -12.97
C LYS A 42 12.85 -28.24 -13.44
N LYS A 43 12.85 -29.57 -13.25
CA LYS A 43 13.91 -30.45 -13.70
C LYS A 43 14.07 -30.40 -15.22
N VAL A 44 12.95 -30.52 -15.97
CA VAL A 44 12.96 -30.43 -17.44
C VAL A 44 13.51 -29.08 -17.91
N ARG A 45 13.15 -27.99 -17.24
CA ARG A 45 13.65 -26.64 -17.60
C ARG A 45 15.13 -26.47 -17.27
N LEU A 46 15.64 -27.10 -16.22
CA LEU A 46 17.06 -27.16 -15.90
C LEU A 46 17.83 -27.92 -16.98
N GLU A 47 17.33 -29.08 -17.43
CA GLU A 47 17.93 -29.87 -18.51
C GLU A 47 18.02 -29.05 -19.80
N LYS A 48 16.96 -28.33 -20.17
CA LYS A 48 16.97 -27.39 -21.32
C LYS A 48 18.00 -26.26 -21.16
N LEU A 49 18.14 -25.71 -19.95
CA LEU A 49 19.16 -24.68 -19.66
C LEU A 49 20.57 -25.25 -19.80
N ASP A 50 20.82 -26.46 -19.33
CA ASP A 50 22.13 -27.11 -19.43
C ASP A 50 22.48 -27.42 -20.88
N GLU A 51 21.51 -27.81 -21.73
CA GLU A 51 21.71 -27.95 -23.16
C GLU A 51 22.14 -26.62 -23.82
N LEU A 52 21.53 -25.49 -23.43
CA LEU A 52 21.91 -24.18 -23.92
C LEU A 52 23.36 -23.79 -23.50
N LYS A 53 23.73 -24.06 -22.25
CA LYS A 53 25.07 -23.80 -21.74
C LYS A 53 26.14 -24.59 -22.48
N VAL A 54 25.86 -25.87 -22.78
CA VAL A 54 26.78 -26.72 -23.56
C VAL A 54 27.02 -26.15 -24.96
N LYS A 55 26.05 -25.46 -25.54
CA LYS A 55 26.19 -24.75 -26.83
C LYS A 55 26.86 -23.38 -26.74
N HIS A 56 27.30 -22.94 -25.56
CA HIS A 56 27.76 -21.59 -25.28
C HIS A 56 26.70 -20.50 -25.48
N GLU A 57 25.43 -20.85 -25.29
CA GLU A 57 24.25 -19.96 -25.37
C GLU A 57 23.62 -19.73 -23.99
N ASN A 58 24.46 -19.57 -22.98
CA ASN A 58 23.97 -19.32 -21.62
C ASN A 58 23.26 -17.96 -21.54
N PRO A 59 21.92 -17.92 -21.34
CA PRO A 59 21.20 -16.65 -21.34
C PRO A 59 21.61 -15.73 -20.19
N TYR A 60 22.15 -16.27 -19.11
CA TYR A 60 22.57 -15.50 -17.94
C TYR A 60 23.92 -14.77 -18.11
N GLU A 61 24.62 -15.01 -19.21
CA GLU A 61 25.84 -14.27 -19.59
C GLU A 61 25.52 -12.97 -20.34
N ILE A 62 24.28 -12.81 -20.81
CA ILE A 62 23.82 -11.59 -21.49
C ILE A 62 23.57 -10.51 -20.46
N THR A 63 24.40 -9.48 -20.42
CA THR A 63 24.32 -8.39 -19.44
C THR A 63 23.53 -7.18 -19.94
N LYS A 64 23.29 -7.06 -21.24
CA LYS A 64 22.59 -5.94 -21.86
C LYS A 64 21.88 -6.38 -23.14
N TYR A 65 20.67 -5.88 -23.35
CA TYR A 65 19.94 -5.99 -24.60
C TYR A 65 19.43 -4.59 -25.01
N PRO A 66 19.58 -4.16 -26.26
CA PRO A 66 19.12 -2.86 -26.73
C PRO A 66 17.57 -2.87 -26.81
N VAL A 67 16.92 -2.14 -25.93
CA VAL A 67 15.46 -1.90 -25.99
C VAL A 67 15.28 -0.45 -26.42
N ASP A 68 14.67 -0.23 -27.57
CA ASP A 68 14.41 1.10 -28.14
C ASP A 68 12.91 1.45 -28.18
N ALA A 69 12.04 0.50 -27.82
CA ALA A 69 10.60 0.69 -27.86
C ALA A 69 9.87 -0.15 -26.81
N HIS A 70 8.73 0.36 -26.37
CA HIS A 70 7.81 -0.31 -25.44
C HIS A 70 6.49 -0.71 -26.12
N ASN A 71 5.91 -1.83 -25.70
CA ASN A 71 4.78 -2.46 -26.39
C ASN A 71 3.56 -1.55 -26.55
N ALA A 72 3.18 -0.80 -25.50
CA ALA A 72 2.04 0.12 -25.57
C ALA A 72 2.28 1.27 -26.54
N GLU A 73 3.48 1.86 -26.50
CA GLU A 73 3.88 2.95 -27.39
C GLU A 73 3.95 2.49 -28.84
N LEU A 74 4.51 1.29 -29.09
CA LEU A 74 4.57 0.70 -30.42
C LEU A 74 3.19 0.49 -31.04
N LYS A 75 2.23 -0.04 -30.28
CA LYS A 75 0.85 -0.23 -30.75
C LYS A 75 0.22 1.11 -31.14
N ALA A 76 0.30 2.11 -30.24
CA ALA A 76 -0.28 3.43 -30.47
C ALA A 76 0.39 4.14 -31.66
N ALA A 77 1.73 4.06 -31.78
CA ALA A 77 2.46 4.64 -32.87
C ALA A 77 2.12 3.97 -34.23
N PHE A 78 2.01 2.64 -34.24
CA PHE A 78 1.65 1.89 -35.45
C PHE A 78 0.22 2.19 -35.89
N GLU A 79 -0.76 2.25 -34.98
CA GLU A 79 -2.15 2.61 -35.30
C GLU A 79 -2.24 3.99 -35.96
N LYS A 80 -1.52 4.96 -35.42
CA LYS A 80 -1.47 6.32 -35.96
C LYS A 80 -0.81 6.36 -37.35
N GLU A 81 0.29 5.63 -37.52
CA GLU A 81 1.01 5.56 -38.79
C GLU A 81 0.22 4.81 -39.86
N GLU A 82 -0.43 3.70 -39.51
CA GLU A 82 -1.31 2.95 -40.40
C GLU A 82 -2.49 3.80 -40.88
N ALA A 83 -3.14 4.54 -39.99
CA ALA A 83 -4.20 5.49 -40.35
C ALA A 83 -3.69 6.57 -41.34
N ARG A 84 -2.47 7.07 -41.12
CA ARG A 84 -1.82 8.01 -42.05
C ARG A 84 -1.59 7.38 -43.43
N MET A 85 -1.04 6.16 -43.47
CA MET A 85 -0.79 5.43 -44.74
C MET A 85 -2.09 5.16 -45.51
N ILE A 86 -3.16 4.78 -44.84
CA ILE A 86 -4.48 4.57 -45.43
C ILE A 86 -5.02 5.88 -46.03
N ALA A 87 -4.91 6.98 -45.29
CA ALA A 87 -5.33 8.29 -45.79
C ALA A 87 -4.49 8.77 -46.98
N GLU A 88 -3.17 8.55 -46.95
CA GLU A 88 -2.26 8.91 -48.04
C GLU A 88 -2.46 8.07 -49.31
N ALA A 89 -2.83 6.81 -49.14
CA ALA A 89 -3.15 5.93 -50.27
C ALA A 89 -4.47 6.31 -50.96
N ALA A 90 -5.40 6.98 -50.27
CA ALA A 90 -6.66 7.49 -50.81
C ALA A 90 -7.48 6.45 -51.60
N GLY A 91 -7.43 5.17 -51.18
CA GLY A 91 -8.11 4.04 -51.83
C GLY A 91 -7.27 3.32 -52.88
N ASP A 92 -6.02 3.76 -53.12
CA ASP A 92 -5.08 3.06 -54.01
C ASP A 92 -4.40 1.91 -53.25
N GLU A 93 -4.76 0.65 -53.60
CA GLU A 93 -4.22 -0.55 -52.95
C GLU A 93 -2.72 -0.78 -53.22
N GLU A 94 -2.22 -0.43 -54.43
CA GLU A 94 -0.82 -0.60 -54.78
C GLU A 94 0.06 0.38 -53.96
N LYS A 95 -0.40 1.61 -53.84
CA LYS A 95 0.24 2.63 -53.03
C LYS A 95 0.26 2.27 -51.54
N LEU A 96 -0.88 1.76 -51.03
CA LEU A 96 -0.96 1.29 -49.62
C LEU A 96 0.00 0.14 -49.38
N ASN A 97 0.03 -0.85 -50.27
CA ASN A 97 0.97 -1.97 -50.13
C ASN A 97 2.44 -1.51 -50.18
N ALA A 98 2.80 -0.55 -51.04
CA ALA A 98 4.14 0.01 -51.07
C ALA A 98 4.52 0.71 -49.75
N LEU A 99 3.60 1.47 -49.16
CA LEU A 99 3.81 2.11 -47.85
C LEU A 99 3.97 1.08 -46.71
N LEU A 100 3.16 0.02 -46.73
CA LEU A 100 3.25 -1.09 -45.76
C LEU A 100 4.55 -1.88 -45.91
N GLU A 101 5.06 -2.06 -47.16
CA GLU A 101 6.37 -2.70 -47.38
C GLU A 101 7.50 -1.83 -46.85
N ALA A 102 7.46 -0.51 -47.06
CA ALA A 102 8.47 0.42 -46.54
C ALA A 102 8.45 0.42 -44.99
N GLN A 103 7.32 0.17 -44.34
CA GLN A 103 7.23 0.05 -42.88
C GLN A 103 8.04 -1.13 -42.33
N LYS A 104 8.27 -2.20 -43.13
CA LYS A 104 9.03 -3.37 -42.72
C LYS A 104 10.54 -3.08 -42.56
N GLU A 105 11.02 -1.97 -43.06
CA GLU A 105 12.41 -1.52 -42.87
C GLU A 105 12.62 -0.85 -41.50
N LYS A 106 11.52 -0.45 -40.82
CA LYS A 106 11.58 0.14 -39.49
C LYS A 106 11.71 -0.95 -38.42
N ILE A 107 12.95 -1.32 -38.14
CA ILE A 107 13.28 -2.34 -37.14
C ILE A 107 13.16 -1.74 -35.74
N VAL A 108 12.59 -2.50 -34.82
CA VAL A 108 12.45 -2.17 -33.41
C VAL A 108 13.00 -3.31 -32.55
N HIS A 109 13.48 -2.96 -31.36
CA HIS A 109 13.98 -3.91 -30.38
C HIS A 109 13.13 -3.81 -29.12
N ILE A 110 12.45 -4.90 -28.77
CA ILE A 110 11.69 -5.03 -27.54
C ILE A 110 12.25 -6.16 -26.68
N ALA A 111 11.99 -6.08 -25.37
CA ALA A 111 12.23 -7.21 -24.47
C ALA A 111 11.05 -7.40 -23.52
N GLY A 112 10.79 -8.66 -23.16
CA GLY A 112 9.68 -8.97 -22.26
C GLY A 112 9.55 -10.46 -21.96
N ARG A 113 8.54 -10.79 -21.16
CA ARG A 113 8.23 -12.15 -20.74
C ARG A 113 7.24 -12.82 -21.69
N ILE A 114 7.52 -14.06 -22.08
CA ILE A 114 6.59 -14.90 -22.84
C ILE A 114 5.40 -15.26 -21.93
N MET A 115 4.21 -14.83 -22.32
CA MET A 115 2.97 -15.05 -21.55
C MET A 115 2.04 -16.08 -22.20
N SER A 116 2.17 -16.33 -23.49
CA SER A 116 1.43 -17.36 -24.20
C SER A 116 2.22 -17.85 -25.41
N TRP A 117 1.85 -19.05 -25.87
CA TRP A 117 2.49 -19.70 -27.01
C TRP A 117 1.46 -20.43 -27.87
N ARG A 118 1.47 -20.16 -29.18
CA ARG A 118 0.67 -20.88 -30.18
C ARG A 118 1.58 -21.44 -31.25
N ASP A 119 1.76 -22.76 -31.24
CA ASP A 119 2.58 -23.48 -32.22
C ASP A 119 1.79 -23.77 -33.48
N MET A 120 2.30 -23.39 -34.64
CA MET A 120 1.75 -23.68 -35.96
C MET A 120 2.79 -24.38 -36.87
N GLY A 121 3.67 -25.18 -36.28
CA GLY A 121 4.70 -25.93 -37.00
C GLY A 121 5.93 -25.07 -37.34
N LYS A 122 6.03 -24.57 -38.58
CA LYS A 122 7.14 -23.72 -39.05
C LYS A 122 6.99 -22.24 -38.71
N ALA A 123 5.93 -21.88 -38.05
CA ALA A 123 5.62 -20.54 -37.56
C ALA A 123 5.00 -20.63 -36.18
N ASN A 124 5.28 -19.66 -35.33
CA ASN A 124 4.73 -19.58 -33.98
C ASN A 124 4.29 -18.16 -33.68
N PHE A 125 3.28 -18.05 -32.84
CA PHE A 125 2.89 -16.80 -32.23
C PHE A 125 3.11 -16.89 -30.73
N ILE A 126 3.84 -15.94 -30.17
CA ILE A 126 4.01 -15.78 -28.74
C ILE A 126 3.50 -14.41 -28.34
N ASP A 127 2.92 -14.29 -27.14
CA ASP A 127 2.66 -12.97 -26.54
C ASP A 127 3.82 -12.61 -25.63
N VAL A 128 4.48 -11.50 -25.90
CA VAL A 128 5.55 -10.94 -25.09
C VAL A 128 5.02 -9.75 -24.32
N ARG A 129 5.15 -9.77 -22.98
CA ARG A 129 4.72 -8.68 -22.09
C ARG A 129 5.95 -7.98 -21.53
N ASP A 130 5.98 -6.67 -21.69
CA ASP A 130 6.94 -5.76 -21.05
C ASP A 130 6.32 -5.02 -19.85
N GLY A 131 6.95 -3.93 -19.44
CA GLY A 131 6.46 -3.06 -18.37
C GLY A 131 5.18 -2.30 -18.72
N SER A 132 4.86 -2.11 -20.00
CA SER A 132 3.78 -1.27 -20.48
C SER A 132 2.53 -2.05 -20.92
N ASP A 133 2.71 -3.12 -21.70
CA ASP A 133 1.63 -3.94 -22.24
C ASP A 133 2.17 -5.26 -22.82
N ARG A 134 1.29 -6.06 -23.41
CA ARG A 134 1.65 -7.23 -24.21
C ARG A 134 1.61 -6.90 -25.70
N ILE A 135 2.49 -7.53 -26.48
CA ILE A 135 2.44 -7.53 -27.93
C ILE A 135 2.59 -8.95 -28.47
N GLN A 136 1.89 -9.27 -29.55
CA GLN A 136 2.06 -10.53 -30.24
C GLN A 136 3.35 -10.50 -31.07
N VAL A 137 4.13 -11.55 -31.02
CA VAL A 137 5.34 -11.73 -31.83
C VAL A 137 5.17 -12.95 -32.73
N TYR A 138 5.32 -12.74 -34.03
CA TYR A 138 5.30 -13.77 -35.05
C TYR A 138 6.71 -14.22 -35.35
N VAL A 139 7.02 -15.48 -35.01
CA VAL A 139 8.33 -16.10 -35.19
C VAL A 139 8.24 -17.15 -36.28
N ARG A 140 9.02 -17.00 -37.34
CA ARG A 140 8.99 -17.88 -38.52
C ARG A 140 10.36 -18.47 -38.77
N MET A 141 10.41 -19.80 -39.01
CA MET A 141 11.64 -20.54 -39.24
C MET A 141 12.47 -19.98 -40.41
N ASN A 142 11.82 -19.53 -41.49
CA ASN A 142 12.49 -19.00 -42.68
C ASN A 142 13.12 -17.61 -42.44
N GLU A 143 12.69 -16.90 -41.41
CA GLU A 143 13.18 -15.55 -41.08
C GLU A 143 14.35 -15.62 -40.10
N ILE A 144 14.22 -16.37 -39.00
CA ILE A 144 15.22 -16.45 -37.95
C ILE A 144 16.26 -17.57 -38.20
N GLY A 145 16.03 -18.42 -39.19
CA GLY A 145 16.87 -19.56 -39.49
C GLY A 145 16.49 -20.85 -38.79
N LYS A 146 16.88 -21.99 -39.35
CA LYS A 146 16.48 -23.33 -38.83
C LYS A 146 17.06 -23.62 -37.47
N GLU A 147 18.29 -23.24 -37.21
CA GLU A 147 18.99 -23.51 -35.93
C GLU A 147 18.40 -22.69 -34.81
N ALA A 148 18.31 -21.38 -34.95
CA ALA A 148 17.70 -20.49 -33.97
C ALA A 148 16.22 -20.86 -33.71
N PHE A 149 15.49 -21.31 -34.76
CA PHE A 149 14.10 -21.77 -34.58
C PHE A 149 14.01 -23.09 -33.80
N ALA A 150 14.98 -23.99 -33.94
CA ALA A 150 15.02 -25.24 -33.18
C ALA A 150 15.30 -24.97 -31.70
N ASP A 151 16.15 -24.00 -31.38
CA ASP A 151 16.43 -23.59 -30.01
C ASP A 151 15.27 -22.80 -29.41
N PHE A 152 14.65 -21.90 -30.16
CA PHE A 152 13.41 -21.21 -29.79
C PHE A 152 12.30 -22.19 -29.37
N LYS A 153 12.13 -23.31 -30.08
CA LYS A 153 11.14 -24.35 -29.76
C LYS A 153 11.35 -25.03 -28.39
N LYS A 154 12.53 -24.89 -27.77
CA LYS A 154 12.85 -25.43 -26.45
C LYS A 154 12.52 -24.46 -25.32
N TRP A 155 12.21 -23.20 -25.65
CA TRP A 155 11.88 -22.20 -24.64
C TRP A 155 10.49 -22.43 -24.03
N ASP A 156 10.20 -21.76 -22.95
CA ASP A 156 8.99 -22.01 -22.17
C ASP A 156 8.23 -20.70 -21.90
N ILE A 157 6.94 -20.83 -21.63
CA ILE A 157 6.14 -19.72 -21.07
C ILE A 157 6.77 -19.31 -19.74
N GLY A 158 6.97 -18.00 -19.57
CA GLY A 158 7.68 -17.42 -18.44
C GLY A 158 9.10 -16.98 -18.77
N ASP A 159 9.72 -17.46 -19.84
CA ASP A 159 11.04 -17.02 -20.27
C ASP A 159 11.04 -15.53 -20.66
N ILE A 160 12.16 -14.85 -20.44
CA ILE A 160 12.35 -13.46 -20.87
C ILE A 160 13.17 -13.45 -22.15
N VAL A 161 12.67 -12.73 -23.14
CA VAL A 161 13.24 -12.70 -24.48
C VAL A 161 13.46 -11.28 -24.96
N GLY A 162 14.47 -11.10 -25.82
CA GLY A 162 14.64 -9.95 -26.66
C GLY A 162 14.22 -10.28 -28.09
N VAL A 163 13.55 -9.36 -28.75
CA VAL A 163 13.02 -9.51 -30.10
C VAL A 163 13.41 -8.30 -30.93
N GLU A 164 14.05 -8.57 -32.06
CA GLU A 164 14.32 -7.61 -33.13
C GLU A 164 13.36 -7.91 -34.29
N GLY A 165 12.66 -6.91 -34.79
CA GLY A 165 11.70 -7.10 -35.88
C GLY A 165 10.98 -5.82 -36.26
N PHE A 166 9.99 -5.94 -37.14
CA PHE A 166 9.14 -4.82 -37.56
C PHE A 166 7.67 -5.03 -37.14
N VAL A 167 6.99 -3.92 -36.91
CA VAL A 167 5.57 -3.95 -36.55
C VAL A 167 4.70 -4.10 -37.80
N PHE A 168 3.68 -4.95 -37.70
CA PHE A 168 2.71 -5.18 -38.77
C PHE A 168 1.34 -5.56 -38.20
N ARG A 169 0.29 -5.48 -39.02
CA ARG A 169 -1.02 -6.00 -38.67
C ARG A 169 -1.24 -7.36 -39.29
N THR A 170 -1.64 -8.33 -38.48
CA THR A 170 -2.00 -9.67 -38.96
C THR A 170 -3.33 -9.64 -39.73
N ARG A 171 -3.60 -10.68 -40.54
CA ARG A 171 -4.87 -10.83 -41.24
C ARG A 171 -6.11 -10.85 -40.31
N LYS A 172 -5.94 -11.13 -39.02
CA LYS A 172 -6.97 -11.11 -37.98
C LYS A 172 -7.10 -9.76 -37.29
N GLY A 173 -6.34 -8.75 -37.69
CA GLY A 173 -6.38 -7.39 -37.16
C GLY A 173 -5.46 -7.14 -35.96
N GLU A 174 -4.69 -8.13 -35.48
CA GLU A 174 -3.79 -7.98 -34.34
C GLU A 174 -2.50 -7.27 -34.73
N ILE A 175 -2.12 -6.21 -34.00
CA ILE A 175 -0.81 -5.56 -34.15
C ILE A 175 0.25 -6.47 -33.55
N SER A 176 1.26 -6.79 -34.34
CA SER A 176 2.25 -7.80 -34.01
C SER A 176 3.64 -7.37 -34.46
N ILE A 177 4.67 -7.99 -33.90
CA ILE A 177 6.05 -7.87 -34.39
C ILE A 177 6.39 -9.11 -35.21
N HIS A 178 6.85 -8.90 -36.43
CA HIS A 178 7.46 -9.95 -37.24
C HIS A 178 8.94 -10.05 -36.88
N ALA A 179 9.30 -11.10 -36.15
CA ALA A 179 10.65 -11.27 -35.65
C ALA A 179 11.62 -11.56 -36.79
N LYS A 180 12.72 -10.79 -36.86
CA LYS A 180 13.90 -11.04 -37.65
C LYS A 180 14.95 -11.78 -36.86
N SER A 181 15.04 -11.49 -35.57
CA SER A 181 15.88 -12.15 -34.60
C SER A 181 15.15 -12.27 -33.26
N ILE A 182 15.45 -13.32 -32.51
CA ILE A 182 14.93 -13.52 -31.16
C ILE A 182 16.00 -14.19 -30.28
N VAL A 183 16.17 -13.69 -29.08
CA VAL A 183 17.22 -14.11 -28.15
C VAL A 183 16.61 -14.41 -26.78
N LEU A 184 17.06 -15.48 -26.13
CA LEU A 184 16.69 -15.78 -24.76
C LEU A 184 17.55 -14.96 -23.81
N LEU A 185 16.94 -14.07 -23.03
CA LEU A 185 17.63 -13.21 -22.06
C LEU A 185 17.66 -13.80 -20.66
N SER A 186 16.64 -14.60 -20.30
CA SER A 186 16.57 -15.28 -19.01
C SER A 186 15.62 -16.47 -19.06
N LYS A 187 16.07 -17.61 -18.57
CA LYS A 187 15.27 -18.83 -18.48
C LYS A 187 14.45 -18.85 -17.21
N SER A 188 13.14 -19.00 -17.36
CA SER A 188 12.21 -19.23 -16.25
C SER A 188 12.26 -20.69 -15.80
N LEU A 189 12.80 -20.98 -14.64
CA LEU A 189 12.92 -22.36 -14.14
C LEU A 189 11.64 -22.87 -13.48
N LEU A 190 10.77 -21.98 -13.01
CA LEU A 190 9.48 -22.32 -12.44
C LEU A 190 8.37 -22.00 -13.43
N PRO A 191 7.34 -22.86 -13.58
CA PRO A 191 6.18 -22.54 -14.38
C PRO A 191 5.40 -21.38 -13.73
N LEU A 192 4.80 -20.52 -14.56
CA LEU A 192 3.83 -19.57 -14.07
C LEU A 192 2.53 -20.30 -13.67
N PRO A 193 1.81 -19.85 -12.65
CA PRO A 193 0.50 -20.37 -12.31
C PRO A 193 -0.45 -20.33 -13.54
N GLU A 194 -1.31 -21.34 -13.65
CA GLU A 194 -2.20 -21.46 -14.81
C GLU A 194 -3.10 -20.22 -15.00
N LYS A 195 -3.16 -19.76 -16.24
CA LYS A 195 -3.86 -18.54 -16.66
C LYS A 195 -5.36 -18.51 -16.29
N TRP A 196 -6.00 -19.69 -16.16
CA TRP A 196 -7.44 -19.83 -15.92
C TRP A 196 -7.84 -19.80 -14.45
N HIS A 197 -6.89 -20.05 -13.54
CA HIS A 197 -7.16 -20.08 -12.12
C HIS A 197 -6.43 -18.95 -11.36
N GLY A 198 -5.43 -18.31 -11.96
CA GLY A 198 -4.63 -17.24 -11.39
C GLY A 198 -4.12 -17.58 -9.98
N LEU A 199 -3.32 -16.73 -9.39
CA LEU A 199 -3.07 -16.78 -7.96
C LEU A 199 -4.31 -16.22 -7.24
N LYS A 200 -5.30 -17.08 -6.93
CA LYS A 200 -6.52 -16.68 -6.21
C LYS A 200 -6.34 -16.67 -4.71
N ASP A 201 -5.42 -17.46 -4.18
CA ASP A 201 -5.11 -17.50 -2.77
C ASP A 201 -4.41 -16.21 -2.37
N GLN A 202 -5.08 -15.40 -1.53
CA GLN A 202 -4.57 -14.10 -1.09
C GLN A 202 -3.28 -14.22 -0.29
N ASP A 203 -3.09 -15.27 0.51
CA ASP A 203 -1.88 -15.46 1.30
C ASP A 203 -0.67 -15.69 0.39
N ILE A 204 -0.81 -16.53 -0.63
CA ILE A 204 0.24 -16.75 -1.64
C ILE A 204 0.52 -15.47 -2.43
N ARG A 205 -0.51 -14.71 -2.82
CA ARG A 205 -0.35 -13.43 -3.53
C ARG A 205 0.50 -12.42 -2.74
N TYR A 206 0.28 -12.34 -1.44
CA TYR A 206 1.06 -11.45 -0.59
C TYR A 206 2.50 -11.93 -0.37
N ARG A 207 2.71 -13.25 -0.20
CA ARG A 207 4.05 -13.85 -0.02
C ARG A 207 4.89 -13.87 -1.28
N GLN A 208 4.26 -14.13 -2.44
CA GLN A 208 4.90 -14.18 -3.74
C GLN A 208 4.43 -13.03 -4.64
N ARG A 209 4.52 -11.81 -4.14
CA ARG A 209 4.07 -10.61 -4.83
C ARG A 209 4.66 -10.48 -6.25
N TYR A 210 5.90 -10.92 -6.45
CA TYR A 210 6.53 -10.94 -7.77
C TYR A 210 5.81 -11.86 -8.76
N VAL A 211 5.22 -12.96 -8.31
CA VAL A 211 4.37 -13.82 -9.17
C VAL A 211 3.01 -13.17 -9.38
N ASP A 212 2.40 -12.63 -8.32
CA ASP A 212 1.14 -11.89 -8.38
C ASP A 212 1.19 -10.75 -9.42
N LEU A 213 2.26 -9.96 -9.43
CA LEU A 213 2.52 -8.90 -10.42
C LEU A 213 2.68 -9.42 -11.86
N ILE A 214 3.18 -10.66 -12.03
CA ILE A 214 3.30 -11.28 -13.36
C ILE A 214 1.94 -11.73 -13.88
N VAL A 215 1.11 -12.35 -13.02
CA VAL A 215 -0.12 -13.04 -13.48
C VAL A 215 -1.38 -12.18 -13.37
N ASN A 216 -1.40 -11.20 -12.48
CA ASN A 216 -2.54 -10.30 -12.20
C ASN A 216 -2.17 -8.84 -12.57
N PRO A 217 -2.49 -8.37 -13.78
CA PRO A 217 -2.14 -7.01 -14.23
C PRO A 217 -2.70 -5.90 -13.32
N ASP A 218 -3.92 -6.08 -12.81
CA ASP A 218 -4.62 -5.07 -11.98
C ASP A 218 -3.85 -4.76 -10.69
N VAL A 219 -3.09 -5.73 -10.16
CA VAL A 219 -2.23 -5.51 -8.98
C VAL A 219 -1.14 -4.48 -9.25
N LYS A 220 -0.58 -4.48 -10.47
CA LYS A 220 0.42 -3.49 -10.88
C LYS A 220 -0.17 -2.07 -10.90
N ASP A 221 -1.42 -1.93 -11.36
CA ASP A 221 -2.10 -0.63 -11.42
C ASP A 221 -2.27 -0.01 -10.03
N THR A 222 -2.58 -0.80 -9.01
CA THR A 222 -2.64 -0.35 -7.61
C THR A 222 -1.32 0.30 -7.19
N PHE A 223 -0.17 -0.31 -7.48
CA PHE A 223 1.14 0.23 -7.10
C PHE A 223 1.58 1.41 -7.96
N LEU A 224 1.19 1.48 -9.23
CA LEU A 224 1.39 2.66 -10.07
C LEU A 224 0.59 3.84 -9.52
N LYS A 225 -0.69 3.63 -9.17
CA LYS A 225 -1.54 4.64 -8.52
C LYS A 225 -0.97 5.05 -7.15
N ARG A 226 -0.49 4.10 -6.32
CA ARG A 226 0.18 4.43 -5.06
C ARG A 226 1.34 5.41 -5.26
N SER A 227 2.19 5.14 -6.24
CA SER A 227 3.32 6.04 -6.57
C SER A 227 2.85 7.39 -7.09
N GLN A 228 1.75 7.42 -7.85
CA GLN A 228 1.14 8.66 -8.32
C GLN A 228 0.54 9.46 -7.17
N ILE A 229 -0.22 8.83 -6.28
CA ILE A 229 -0.81 9.46 -5.08
C ILE A 229 0.29 10.14 -4.26
N LEU A 230 1.38 9.44 -3.98
CA LEU A 230 2.49 10.01 -3.20
C LEU A 230 3.11 11.23 -3.89
N ARG A 231 3.31 11.19 -5.22
CA ARG A 231 3.80 12.34 -5.98
C ARG A 231 2.83 13.53 -5.92
N GLU A 232 1.52 13.27 -6.01
CA GLU A 232 0.52 14.33 -5.95
C GLU A 232 0.43 14.97 -4.57
N VAL A 233 0.57 14.18 -3.48
CA VAL A 233 0.66 14.72 -2.11
C VAL A 233 1.88 15.62 -1.98
N ARG A 234 3.07 15.16 -2.41
CA ARG A 234 4.29 15.98 -2.39
C ARG A 234 4.12 17.27 -3.19
N SER A 235 3.65 17.15 -4.44
CA SER A 235 3.42 18.32 -5.29
C SER A 235 2.42 19.31 -4.67
N TYR A 236 1.39 18.82 -4.00
CA TYR A 236 0.40 19.66 -3.34
C TYR A 236 1.04 20.46 -2.20
N LEU A 237 1.79 19.79 -1.32
CA LEU A 237 2.44 20.41 -0.17
C LEU A 237 3.57 21.36 -0.60
N ASP A 238 4.42 20.95 -1.56
CA ASP A 238 5.49 21.78 -2.11
C ASP A 238 4.94 23.08 -2.72
N ASN A 239 3.83 23.01 -3.45
CA ASN A 239 3.17 24.19 -4.03
C ASN A 239 2.59 25.13 -2.98
N LEU A 240 2.30 24.66 -1.77
CA LEU A 240 1.90 25.47 -0.62
C LEU A 240 3.09 25.98 0.19
N GLY A 241 4.31 25.67 -0.24
CA GLY A 241 5.55 26.12 0.39
C GLY A 241 5.96 25.33 1.63
N TYR A 242 5.48 24.09 1.77
CA TYR A 242 6.00 23.17 2.78
C TYR A 242 7.36 22.62 2.34
N LEU A 243 8.25 22.44 3.31
CA LEU A 243 9.55 21.79 3.14
C LEU A 243 9.44 20.31 3.54
N GLU A 244 9.78 19.38 2.64
CA GLU A 244 9.94 17.97 3.02
C GLU A 244 11.23 17.81 3.82
N VAL A 245 11.13 17.17 4.97
CA VAL A 245 12.25 16.89 5.85
C VAL A 245 12.26 15.43 6.25
N ASP A 246 13.38 14.94 6.81
CA ASP A 246 13.51 13.63 7.39
C ASP A 246 14.05 13.73 8.83
N THR A 247 13.46 12.93 9.71
CA THR A 247 13.81 12.90 11.13
C THR A 247 14.27 11.49 11.53
N PRO A 248 14.94 11.32 12.69
CA PRO A 248 15.48 10.02 13.08
C PRO A 248 14.42 8.91 13.13
N VAL A 249 14.75 7.74 12.59
CA VAL A 249 13.97 6.51 12.74
C VAL A 249 14.27 5.83 14.07
N LEU A 250 15.51 5.95 14.58
CA LEU A 250 15.94 5.39 15.85
C LEU A 250 15.91 6.46 16.94
N HIS A 251 15.16 6.20 17.98
CA HIS A 251 15.02 7.06 19.16
C HIS A 251 15.71 6.45 20.38
N THR A 252 16.24 7.28 21.24
CA THR A 252 16.85 6.86 22.51
C THR A 252 15.84 6.77 23.66
N LEU A 253 14.65 7.33 23.46
CA LEU A 253 13.57 7.33 24.45
C LEU A 253 12.31 6.69 23.84
N GLU A 254 11.54 6.02 24.69
CA GLU A 254 10.18 5.61 24.37
C GLU A 254 9.24 6.81 24.53
N ILE A 255 9.08 7.59 23.47
CA ILE A 255 8.30 8.83 23.44
C ILE A 255 7.20 8.77 22.39
N GLY A 256 6.18 9.59 22.60
CA GLY A 256 5.09 9.83 21.67
C GLY A 256 3.79 9.12 22.02
N ALA A 257 3.04 8.72 21.02
CA ALA A 257 1.71 8.12 21.12
C ALA A 257 1.67 6.87 22.03
N SER A 258 0.47 6.38 22.29
CA SER A 258 0.27 5.21 23.17
C SER A 258 0.66 3.86 22.54
N ALA A 259 1.24 3.85 21.33
CA ALA A 259 1.63 2.64 20.63
C ALA A 259 2.88 1.97 21.22
N ARG A 260 2.98 0.64 21.09
CA ARG A 260 4.15 -0.12 21.54
C ARG A 260 5.27 -0.05 20.49
N PRO A 261 6.51 0.38 20.83
CA PRO A 261 7.62 0.44 19.89
C PRO A 261 8.26 -0.95 19.67
N PHE A 262 9.00 -1.07 18.55
CA PHE A 262 10.02 -2.11 18.39
C PHE A 262 11.30 -1.65 19.06
N ILE A 263 11.98 -2.54 19.78
CA ILE A 263 13.23 -2.28 20.48
C ILE A 263 14.38 -2.93 19.70
N THR A 264 15.50 -2.22 19.57
CA THR A 264 16.74 -2.70 18.99
C THR A 264 17.92 -2.28 19.86
N HIS A 265 19.08 -2.91 19.68
CA HIS A 265 20.28 -2.62 20.46
C HIS A 265 21.39 -2.02 19.58
N HIS A 266 21.95 -0.88 19.98
CA HIS A 266 23.09 -0.24 19.32
C HIS A 266 24.40 -0.75 19.93
N ASN A 267 25.04 -1.73 19.29
CA ASN A 267 26.19 -2.45 19.83
C ASN A 267 27.38 -1.54 20.26
N ALA A 268 27.69 -0.51 19.47
CA ALA A 268 28.84 0.35 19.76
C ALA A 268 28.61 1.30 20.94
N LEU A 269 27.35 1.64 21.24
CA LEU A 269 26.98 2.51 22.36
C LEU A 269 26.50 1.73 23.58
N ASP A 270 26.31 0.39 23.42
CA ASP A 270 25.70 -0.47 24.44
C ASP A 270 24.38 0.10 24.97
N LEU A 271 23.50 0.48 24.02
CA LEU A 271 22.27 1.22 24.28
C LEU A 271 21.09 0.63 23.54
N ASP A 272 19.99 0.38 24.25
CA ASP A 272 18.71 0.05 23.63
C ASP A 272 18.09 1.29 22.99
N MET A 273 17.61 1.12 21.76
CA MET A 273 16.96 2.15 20.98
C MET A 273 15.58 1.66 20.50
N TYR A 274 14.73 2.61 20.17
CA TYR A 274 13.35 2.37 19.78
C TYR A 274 13.14 2.80 18.34
N LEU A 275 12.47 1.97 17.54
CA LEU A 275 11.96 2.40 16.24
C LEU A 275 10.81 3.37 16.47
N ARG A 276 10.79 4.48 15.75
CA ARG A 276 9.79 5.55 15.89
C ARG A 276 8.37 5.06 15.68
N ILE A 277 7.44 5.53 16.50
CA ILE A 277 6.01 5.28 16.41
C ILE A 277 5.24 6.48 15.83
N GLU A 278 5.91 7.63 15.67
CA GLU A 278 5.44 8.90 15.10
C GLU A 278 6.65 9.78 14.73
N THR A 279 6.40 10.90 14.04
CA THR A 279 7.43 11.91 13.69
C THR A 279 7.18 13.26 14.37
N GLU A 280 6.07 13.42 15.06
CA GLU A 280 5.51 14.65 15.60
C GLU A 280 6.50 15.51 16.38
N LEU A 281 7.13 14.95 17.43
CA LEU A 281 7.95 15.75 18.35
C LEU A 281 9.21 16.32 17.68
N TYR A 282 9.77 15.64 16.70
CA TYR A 282 10.90 16.17 15.93
C TYR A 282 10.47 17.28 14.96
N LEU A 283 9.33 17.12 14.30
CA LEU A 283 8.80 18.14 13.38
C LEU A 283 8.45 19.43 14.14
N LYS A 284 7.88 19.32 15.34
CA LYS A 284 7.64 20.49 16.21
C LYS A 284 8.93 21.21 16.61
N ARG A 285 10.03 20.48 16.89
CA ARG A 285 11.34 21.09 17.16
C ARG A 285 11.85 21.90 15.95
N LEU A 286 11.53 21.48 14.72
CA LEU A 286 11.87 22.25 13.53
C LEU A 286 11.04 23.55 13.43
N ILE A 287 9.79 23.53 13.85
CA ILE A 287 8.96 24.75 13.97
C ILE A 287 9.56 25.71 15.02
N VAL A 288 9.96 25.21 16.17
CA VAL A 288 10.71 26.02 17.16
C VAL A 288 11.99 26.58 16.57
N GLY A 289 12.68 25.81 15.72
CA GLY A 289 13.89 26.23 15.02
C GLY A 289 13.68 27.28 13.91
N GLY A 290 12.41 27.65 13.64
CA GLY A 290 12.08 28.73 12.71
C GLY A 290 11.65 28.28 11.31
N PHE A 291 11.46 26.98 11.06
CA PHE A 291 10.77 26.54 9.84
C PHE A 291 9.26 26.78 9.98
N GLU A 292 8.67 27.52 9.05
CA GLU A 292 7.25 27.87 9.15
C GLU A 292 6.33 26.74 8.67
N LYS A 293 6.78 25.91 7.71
CA LYS A 293 6.01 24.81 7.13
C LYS A 293 6.91 23.62 6.85
N VAL A 294 6.67 22.51 7.49
CA VAL A 294 7.42 21.27 7.29
C VAL A 294 6.47 20.09 7.13
N TYR A 295 6.89 19.09 6.40
CA TYR A 295 6.23 17.78 6.38
C TYR A 295 7.25 16.65 6.23
N GLU A 296 6.86 15.47 6.65
CA GLU A 296 7.64 14.24 6.47
C GLU A 296 6.75 13.13 5.92
N VAL A 297 7.26 12.40 4.93
CA VAL A 297 6.71 11.11 4.49
C VAL A 297 7.48 10.03 5.23
N GLY A 298 6.97 9.66 6.40
CA GLY A 298 7.67 8.79 7.33
C GLY A 298 7.21 7.33 7.32
N ARG A 299 8.15 6.38 7.39
CA ARG A 299 7.85 5.02 7.78
C ARG A 299 7.72 4.98 9.30
N ILE A 300 6.58 4.46 9.78
CA ILE A 300 6.23 4.34 11.19
C ILE A 300 6.16 2.87 11.56
N PHE A 301 6.55 2.55 12.82
CA PHE A 301 6.69 1.19 13.31
C PHE A 301 5.89 1.03 14.62
N ARG A 302 4.88 0.16 14.63
CA ARG A 302 4.08 -0.14 15.83
C ARG A 302 4.04 -1.65 16.04
N ASN A 303 4.55 -2.09 17.18
CA ASN A 303 4.62 -3.51 17.55
C ASN A 303 3.29 -4.01 18.10
N GLU A 304 2.28 -4.02 17.24
CA GLU A 304 0.91 -4.32 17.55
C GLU A 304 0.35 -5.42 16.65
N GLY A 305 -0.95 -5.71 16.74
CA GLY A 305 -1.62 -6.71 15.94
C GLY A 305 -1.61 -6.39 14.43
N MET A 306 -1.81 -7.42 13.62
CA MET A 306 -1.93 -7.31 12.16
C MET A 306 -3.32 -7.76 11.72
N ASP A 307 -4.04 -6.87 11.02
CA ASP A 307 -5.35 -7.15 10.44
C ASP A 307 -5.48 -6.59 9.01
N THR A 308 -6.69 -6.34 8.55
CA THR A 308 -6.95 -5.74 7.24
C THR A 308 -6.67 -4.25 7.17
N SER A 309 -6.56 -3.57 8.33
CA SER A 309 -6.35 -2.12 8.45
C SER A 309 -4.98 -1.77 9.04
N HIS A 310 -4.32 -2.73 9.71
CA HIS A 310 -3.08 -2.50 10.43
C HIS A 310 -1.95 -3.42 9.95
N ASN A 311 -0.77 -2.84 9.77
CA ASN A 311 0.50 -3.52 9.50
C ASN A 311 1.57 -2.96 10.45
N PRO A 312 2.50 -3.77 10.97
CA PRO A 312 3.49 -3.32 11.97
C PRO A 312 4.37 -2.16 11.49
N GLU A 313 4.56 -2.04 10.19
CA GLU A 313 5.17 -0.90 9.55
C GLU A 313 4.23 -0.34 8.47
N PHE A 314 4.07 0.97 8.44
CA PHE A 314 3.20 1.67 7.50
C PHE A 314 3.75 3.06 7.18
N THR A 315 3.19 3.72 6.18
CA THR A 315 3.59 5.08 5.81
C THR A 315 2.58 6.08 6.34
N SER A 316 3.06 7.01 7.16
CA SER A 316 2.32 8.20 7.59
C SER A 316 2.90 9.45 6.93
N ILE A 317 2.07 10.46 6.76
CA ILE A 317 2.49 11.80 6.38
C ILE A 317 2.06 12.72 7.51
N GLU A 318 3.02 13.43 8.07
CA GLU A 318 2.77 14.43 9.09
C GLU A 318 3.27 15.79 8.60
N MET A 319 2.51 16.84 8.89
CA MET A 319 2.81 18.20 8.47
C MET A 319 2.46 19.21 9.56
N TYR A 320 3.28 20.24 9.67
CA TYR A 320 3.13 21.31 10.66
C TYR A 320 3.29 22.67 9.98
N GLN A 321 2.42 23.60 10.35
CA GLN A 321 2.44 24.96 9.84
C GLN A 321 2.29 25.96 10.99
N ALA A 322 3.26 26.85 11.12
CA ALA A 322 3.20 27.98 12.03
C ALA A 322 2.11 28.98 11.61
N TYR A 323 1.56 29.69 12.59
CA TYR A 323 0.57 30.75 12.43
C TYR A 323 -0.76 30.30 11.80
N THR A 324 -1.12 29.04 12.00
CA THR A 324 -2.43 28.47 11.68
C THR A 324 -2.97 27.66 12.84
N ASP A 325 -4.21 27.23 12.76
CA ASP A 325 -4.94 26.46 13.74
C ASP A 325 -5.56 25.18 13.14
N TYR A 326 -6.30 24.45 13.95
CA TYR A 326 -6.99 23.23 13.50
C TYR A 326 -8.02 23.48 12.40
N ILE A 327 -8.64 24.67 12.34
CA ILE A 327 -9.58 25.03 11.26
C ILE A 327 -8.84 25.19 9.93
N GLY A 328 -7.65 25.80 9.96
CA GLY A 328 -6.76 25.88 8.81
C GLY A 328 -6.39 24.49 8.29
N MET A 329 -6.10 23.54 9.22
CA MET A 329 -5.81 22.14 8.87
C MET A 329 -7.02 21.40 8.32
N MET A 330 -8.26 21.64 8.82
CA MET A 330 -9.49 21.11 8.22
C MET A 330 -9.64 21.50 6.77
N ASN A 331 -9.43 22.78 6.46
CA ASN A 331 -9.55 23.30 5.09
C ASN A 331 -8.47 22.71 4.17
N LEU A 332 -7.24 22.56 4.68
CA LEU A 332 -6.12 21.98 3.94
C LEU A 332 -6.40 20.53 3.55
N ILE A 333 -6.83 19.70 4.51
CA ILE A 333 -7.03 18.26 4.25
C ILE A 333 -8.21 18.01 3.31
N GLU A 334 -9.30 18.75 3.46
CA GLU A 334 -10.45 18.67 2.57
C GLU A 334 -10.07 19.01 1.12
N ASP A 335 -9.31 20.10 0.90
CA ASP A 335 -8.87 20.50 -0.42
C ASP A 335 -7.82 19.54 -1.01
N MET A 336 -6.89 19.04 -0.19
CA MET A 336 -5.86 18.09 -0.60
C MET A 336 -6.49 16.78 -1.09
N TYR A 337 -7.42 16.18 -0.33
CA TYR A 337 -8.07 14.92 -0.72
C TYR A 337 -8.88 15.07 -2.01
N ARG A 338 -9.63 16.17 -2.15
CA ARG A 338 -10.36 16.51 -3.37
C ARG A 338 -9.42 16.64 -4.56
N THR A 339 -8.32 17.39 -4.40
CA THR A 339 -7.33 17.61 -5.46
C THR A 339 -6.66 16.31 -5.91
N ILE A 340 -6.27 15.45 -4.97
CA ILE A 340 -5.61 14.17 -5.27
C ILE A 340 -6.59 13.22 -5.95
N ALA A 341 -7.84 13.12 -5.47
CA ALA A 341 -8.87 12.29 -6.10
C ALA A 341 -9.09 12.67 -7.57
N ARG A 342 -9.21 13.96 -7.87
CA ARG A 342 -9.32 14.47 -9.27
C ARG A 342 -8.13 14.07 -10.13
N LYS A 343 -6.91 14.22 -9.63
CA LYS A 343 -5.69 13.95 -10.39
C LYS A 343 -5.44 12.46 -10.61
N VAL A 344 -5.81 11.61 -9.66
CA VAL A 344 -5.53 10.17 -9.69
C VAL A 344 -6.69 9.37 -10.28
N CYS A 345 -7.92 9.71 -9.89
CA CYS A 345 -9.12 8.99 -10.31
C CYS A 345 -9.90 9.70 -11.44
N GLY A 346 -9.54 10.95 -11.76
CA GLY A 346 -10.23 11.76 -12.77
C GLY A 346 -11.58 12.32 -12.30
N SER A 347 -11.95 12.16 -11.02
CA SER A 347 -13.22 12.59 -10.44
C SER A 347 -13.07 12.88 -8.95
N ASP A 348 -13.92 13.76 -8.41
CA ASP A 348 -14.08 13.99 -6.96
C ASP A 348 -14.94 12.92 -6.30
N VAL A 349 -15.75 12.22 -7.11
CA VAL A 349 -16.61 11.12 -6.67
C VAL A 349 -15.94 9.83 -7.06
N ILE A 350 -15.68 8.99 -6.07
CA ILE A 350 -15.06 7.67 -6.24
C ILE A 350 -15.98 6.58 -5.73
N THR A 351 -15.78 5.35 -6.20
CA THR A 351 -16.45 4.18 -5.65
C THR A 351 -15.45 3.43 -4.77
N TYR A 352 -15.82 3.18 -3.52
CA TYR A 352 -15.05 2.37 -2.59
C TYR A 352 -15.91 1.26 -2.01
N GLN A 353 -15.55 0.00 -2.24
CA GLN A 353 -16.27 -1.20 -1.80
C GLN A 353 -17.77 -1.16 -2.18
N GLY A 354 -18.06 -0.66 -3.38
CA GLY A 354 -19.40 -0.55 -3.90
C GLY A 354 -20.22 0.66 -3.40
N VAL A 355 -19.62 1.51 -2.56
CA VAL A 355 -20.27 2.74 -2.06
C VAL A 355 -19.66 3.96 -2.73
N GLU A 356 -20.51 4.88 -3.17
CA GLU A 356 -20.10 6.17 -3.73
C GLU A 356 -19.65 7.11 -2.60
N ILE A 357 -18.43 7.63 -2.70
CA ILE A 357 -17.83 8.60 -1.78
C ILE A 357 -17.60 9.90 -2.55
N ASP A 358 -18.26 10.97 -2.11
CA ASP A 358 -18.18 12.29 -2.73
C ASP A 358 -17.26 13.23 -1.93
N MET A 359 -16.03 13.42 -2.44
CA MET A 359 -15.05 14.36 -1.88
C MET A 359 -15.22 15.78 -2.43
N GLY A 360 -16.06 15.98 -3.44
CA GLY A 360 -16.28 17.26 -4.10
C GLY A 360 -17.18 18.22 -3.32
N ARG A 361 -18.10 17.68 -2.51
CA ARG A 361 -18.95 18.47 -1.62
C ARG A 361 -18.17 18.93 -0.38
N PRO A 362 -18.61 20.00 0.31
CA PRO A 362 -18.08 20.34 1.63
C PRO A 362 -18.24 19.15 2.61
N TRP A 363 -17.18 18.85 3.35
CA TRP A 363 -17.22 17.78 4.32
C TRP A 363 -18.13 18.18 5.51
N GLU A 364 -18.90 17.23 6.03
CA GLU A 364 -19.69 17.46 7.25
C GLU A 364 -18.74 17.69 8.42
N ARG A 365 -19.00 18.73 9.23
CA ARG A 365 -18.20 19.06 10.42
C ARG A 365 -19.11 19.05 11.64
N LEU A 366 -18.84 18.15 12.57
CA LEU A 366 -19.61 17.98 13.81
C LEU A 366 -18.64 18.02 15.00
N THR A 367 -19.01 18.72 16.05
CA THR A 367 -18.34 18.52 17.33
C THR A 367 -18.59 17.09 17.81
N MET A 368 -17.70 16.53 18.64
CA MET A 368 -17.91 15.20 19.21
C MET A 368 -19.23 15.12 19.98
N VAL A 369 -19.59 16.18 20.70
CA VAL A 369 -20.87 16.29 21.42
C VAL A 369 -22.07 16.21 20.45
N GLU A 370 -22.03 16.97 19.35
CA GLU A 370 -23.09 16.94 18.32
C GLU A 370 -23.18 15.57 17.64
N ALA A 371 -22.05 14.94 17.35
CA ALA A 371 -22.00 13.64 16.73
C ALA A 371 -22.62 12.56 17.64
N VAL A 372 -22.25 12.51 18.91
CA VAL A 372 -22.83 11.58 19.90
C VAL A 372 -24.31 11.84 20.08
N LYS A 373 -24.72 13.09 20.17
CA LYS A 373 -26.14 13.45 20.27
C LYS A 373 -26.93 13.00 19.03
N LYS A 374 -26.36 13.20 17.83
CA LYS A 374 -26.99 12.83 16.56
C LYS A 374 -27.19 11.32 16.41
N TYR A 375 -26.19 10.52 16.76
CA TYR A 375 -26.16 9.09 16.45
C TYR A 375 -26.49 8.18 17.64
N ALA A 376 -26.12 8.58 18.87
CA ALA A 376 -26.42 7.83 20.09
C ALA A 376 -27.67 8.33 20.83
N GLY A 377 -28.18 9.53 20.50
CA GLY A 377 -29.31 10.15 21.18
C GLY A 377 -29.03 10.56 22.62
N VAL A 378 -27.75 10.81 22.95
CA VAL A 378 -27.26 11.19 24.28
C VAL A 378 -26.61 12.55 24.20
N ASP A 379 -26.96 13.48 25.11
CA ASP A 379 -26.34 14.81 25.13
C ASP A 379 -25.37 14.92 26.32
N TYR A 380 -24.10 15.19 26.00
CA TYR A 380 -23.04 15.44 26.98
C TYR A 380 -23.42 16.56 27.99
N ASN A 381 -24.17 17.56 27.54
CA ASN A 381 -24.54 18.72 28.34
C ASN A 381 -25.59 18.38 29.42
N ASP A 382 -26.26 17.23 29.30
CA ASP A 382 -27.22 16.76 30.31
C ASP A 382 -26.51 16.13 31.52
N TRP A 383 -25.20 15.83 31.42
CA TRP A 383 -24.43 15.24 32.51
C TRP A 383 -23.83 16.35 33.41
N ALA A 384 -24.33 16.47 34.62
CA ALA A 384 -23.77 17.42 35.59
C ALA A 384 -22.47 16.91 36.22
N THR A 385 -22.31 15.59 36.40
CA THR A 385 -21.14 14.97 37.03
C THR A 385 -20.64 13.73 36.24
N ASP A 386 -19.42 13.30 36.56
CA ASP A 386 -18.83 12.09 35.99
C ASP A 386 -19.63 10.83 36.34
N GLU A 387 -20.21 10.78 37.56
CA GLU A 387 -21.04 9.67 38.01
C GLU A 387 -22.34 9.56 37.17
N GLN A 388 -22.94 10.68 36.79
CA GLN A 388 -24.10 10.69 35.92
C GLN A 388 -23.73 10.19 34.52
N ALA A 389 -22.64 10.63 33.97
CA ALA A 389 -22.14 10.14 32.69
C ALA A 389 -21.93 8.62 32.70
N ARG A 390 -21.23 8.10 33.72
CA ARG A 390 -21.03 6.65 33.90
C ARG A 390 -22.34 5.87 34.06
N ALA A 391 -23.30 6.44 34.77
CA ALA A 391 -24.63 5.82 34.92
C ALA A 391 -25.35 5.69 33.56
N VAL A 392 -25.29 6.73 32.71
CA VAL A 392 -25.87 6.71 31.37
C VAL A 392 -25.12 5.70 30.47
N ALA A 393 -23.78 5.63 30.54
CA ALA A 393 -23.03 4.62 29.82
C ALA A 393 -23.47 3.20 30.20
N LYS A 394 -23.58 2.92 31.48
CA LYS A 394 -24.05 1.63 32.00
C LYS A 394 -25.48 1.31 31.55
N GLU A 395 -26.37 2.28 31.57
CA GLU A 395 -27.76 2.11 31.08
C GLU A 395 -27.83 1.75 29.61
N LYS A 396 -26.95 2.36 28.80
CA LYS A 396 -26.86 2.14 27.36
C LYS A 396 -25.99 0.93 26.97
N GLY A 397 -25.36 0.26 27.94
CA GLY A 397 -24.48 -0.89 27.69
C GLY A 397 -23.14 -0.52 27.04
N VAL A 398 -22.66 0.71 27.26
CA VAL A 398 -21.35 1.18 26.78
C VAL A 398 -20.32 0.88 27.86
N GLU A 399 -19.27 0.14 27.50
CA GLU A 399 -18.11 -0.10 28.35
C GLU A 399 -17.16 1.10 28.28
N VAL A 400 -16.59 1.47 29.43
CA VAL A 400 -15.62 2.56 29.56
C VAL A 400 -14.39 2.01 30.27
N ASP A 401 -13.23 2.07 29.61
CA ASP A 401 -11.99 1.39 30.05
C ASP A 401 -11.51 1.83 31.43
N GLU A 402 -11.69 3.11 31.80
CA GLU A 402 -11.28 3.68 33.09
C GLU A 402 -12.20 3.31 34.26
N GLY A 403 -13.31 2.64 33.99
CA GLY A 403 -14.27 2.18 35.00
C GLY A 403 -14.72 3.31 35.90
N ASP A 404 -14.53 3.16 37.23
CA ASP A 404 -14.97 4.16 38.22
C ASP A 404 -14.15 5.47 38.19
N ALA A 405 -12.99 5.49 37.55
CA ALA A 405 -12.18 6.69 37.36
C ALA A 405 -12.53 7.48 36.07
N ALA A 406 -13.44 6.97 35.27
CA ALA A 406 -13.83 7.60 34.02
C ALA A 406 -14.50 8.97 34.24
N THR A 407 -14.00 9.97 33.52
CA THR A 407 -14.61 11.31 33.45
C THR A 407 -15.71 11.36 32.40
N LYS A 408 -16.44 12.48 32.35
CA LYS A 408 -17.39 12.76 31.27
C LYS A 408 -16.74 12.67 29.88
N GLY A 409 -15.47 13.10 29.77
CA GLY A 409 -14.71 13.03 28.52
C GLY A 409 -14.48 11.59 28.06
N HIS A 410 -14.03 10.70 28.95
CA HIS A 410 -13.89 9.26 28.65
C HIS A 410 -15.20 8.62 28.23
N VAL A 411 -16.29 8.96 28.93
CA VAL A 411 -17.63 8.45 28.57
C VAL A 411 -18.07 8.95 27.18
N LEU A 412 -17.82 10.22 26.85
CA LEU A 412 -18.15 10.78 25.53
C LEU A 412 -17.41 10.04 24.41
N ILE A 413 -16.12 9.74 24.61
CA ILE A 413 -15.30 8.97 23.65
C ILE A 413 -15.89 7.56 23.49
N ALA A 414 -16.19 6.87 24.59
CA ALA A 414 -16.78 5.53 24.54
C ALA A 414 -18.11 5.48 23.79
N PHE A 415 -18.95 6.52 23.93
CA PHE A 415 -20.17 6.66 23.12
C PHE A 415 -19.89 6.91 21.66
N PHE A 416 -18.86 7.69 21.34
CA PHE A 416 -18.44 7.94 19.97
C PHE A 416 -18.02 6.63 19.29
N ASP A 417 -17.13 5.87 19.92
CA ASP A 417 -16.62 4.60 19.41
C ASP A 417 -17.76 3.58 19.19
N ALA A 418 -18.70 3.51 20.16
CA ALA A 418 -19.77 2.53 20.12
C ALA A 418 -20.89 2.84 19.10
N PHE A 419 -21.18 4.10 18.80
CA PHE A 419 -22.38 4.46 18.05
C PHE A 419 -22.15 5.38 16.84
N VAL A 420 -21.03 6.08 16.76
CA VAL A 420 -20.81 7.13 15.76
C VAL A 420 -19.90 6.66 14.64
N GLU A 421 -18.71 6.15 14.94
CA GLU A 421 -17.66 5.87 13.96
C GLU A 421 -18.16 5.04 12.78
N GLU A 422 -18.87 3.94 13.02
CA GLU A 422 -19.43 3.06 11.97
C GLU A 422 -20.49 3.74 11.07
N LYS A 423 -20.99 4.91 11.44
CA LYS A 423 -21.99 5.67 10.65
C LYS A 423 -21.36 6.71 9.73
N LEU A 424 -20.09 7.02 9.89
CA LEU A 424 -19.38 8.05 9.15
C LEU A 424 -18.90 7.53 7.78
N ILE A 425 -19.83 7.35 6.86
CA ILE A 425 -19.54 6.79 5.53
C ILE A 425 -18.96 7.85 4.58
N GLN A 426 -19.61 9.02 4.53
CA GLN A 426 -19.13 10.14 3.70
C GLN A 426 -18.05 10.93 4.44
N PRO A 427 -17.18 11.67 3.74
CA PRO A 427 -16.14 12.46 4.38
C PRO A 427 -16.71 13.36 5.48
N THR A 428 -16.30 13.13 6.71
CA THR A 428 -16.82 13.82 7.91
C THR A 428 -15.67 14.16 8.84
N ILE A 429 -15.66 15.38 9.35
CA ILE A 429 -14.73 15.88 10.36
C ILE A 429 -15.45 15.88 11.71
N ILE A 430 -14.87 15.20 12.69
CA ILE A 430 -15.29 15.25 14.09
C ILE A 430 -14.27 16.08 14.86
N TYR A 431 -14.70 17.13 15.53
CA TYR A 431 -13.81 18.06 16.21
C TYR A 431 -14.23 18.37 17.64
N ASP A 432 -13.39 19.10 18.39
CA ASP A 432 -13.53 19.37 19.81
C ASP A 432 -13.52 18.07 20.64
N TYR A 433 -12.38 17.39 20.60
CA TYR A 433 -12.12 16.18 21.39
C TYR A 433 -11.90 16.51 22.86
N PRO A 434 -12.31 15.64 23.80
CA PRO A 434 -12.00 15.78 25.21
C PRO A 434 -10.50 15.88 25.49
N VAL A 435 -10.14 16.63 26.54
CA VAL A 435 -8.74 16.82 26.91
C VAL A 435 -8.06 15.53 27.38
N GLU A 436 -8.82 14.58 27.89
CA GLU A 436 -8.37 13.31 28.44
C GLU A 436 -7.59 12.47 27.42
N ASN A 437 -8.03 12.44 26.17
CA ASN A 437 -7.36 11.67 25.10
C ASN A 437 -6.52 12.53 24.14
N SER A 438 -6.23 13.79 24.50
CA SER A 438 -5.60 14.76 23.60
C SER A 438 -4.34 15.43 24.23
N PRO A 439 -3.29 14.65 24.54
CA PRO A 439 -2.16 15.13 25.37
C PRO A 439 -1.29 16.19 24.72
N LEU A 440 -1.31 16.32 23.38
CA LEU A 440 -0.46 17.22 22.60
C LEU A 440 -1.26 18.36 21.95
N ALA A 441 -2.58 18.36 22.11
CA ALA A 441 -3.47 19.36 21.55
C ALA A 441 -3.73 20.53 22.51
N LYS A 442 -3.84 21.73 21.97
CA LYS A 442 -4.17 22.93 22.72
C LYS A 442 -5.61 22.86 23.26
N ARG A 443 -5.81 23.28 24.53
CA ARG A 443 -7.15 23.41 25.10
C ARG A 443 -7.94 24.48 24.36
N LYS A 444 -9.23 24.23 24.21
CA LYS A 444 -10.14 25.22 23.63
C LYS A 444 -10.30 26.40 24.60
N PRO A 445 -10.06 27.64 24.17
CA PRO A 445 -10.12 28.81 25.08
C PRO A 445 -11.51 29.04 25.68
N THR A 446 -12.57 28.63 24.98
CA THR A 446 -13.96 28.83 25.39
C THR A 446 -14.49 27.73 26.32
N ASP A 447 -13.86 26.55 26.30
CA ASP A 447 -14.22 25.41 27.15
C ASP A 447 -13.01 24.49 27.33
N SER A 448 -12.36 24.57 28.48
CA SER A 448 -11.13 23.84 28.80
C SER A 448 -11.28 22.33 28.97
N ALA A 449 -12.52 21.80 28.97
CA ALA A 449 -12.77 20.35 28.95
C ALA A 449 -12.48 19.75 27.55
N PHE A 450 -12.45 20.57 26.50
CA PHE A 450 -12.20 20.18 25.13
C PHE A 450 -10.88 20.77 24.62
N THR A 451 -10.39 20.18 23.52
CA THR A 451 -9.20 20.62 22.80
C THR A 451 -9.55 21.05 21.38
N GLU A 452 -8.72 21.90 20.80
CA GLU A 452 -8.74 22.24 19.37
C GLU A 452 -8.14 21.09 18.55
N ARG A 453 -8.82 19.94 18.54
CA ARG A 453 -8.44 18.70 17.85
C ARG A 453 -9.58 18.24 16.97
N PHE A 454 -9.24 17.62 15.83
CA PHE A 454 -10.20 16.88 15.02
C PHE A 454 -9.58 15.59 14.48
N GLU A 455 -10.45 14.65 14.21
CA GLU A 455 -10.18 13.51 13.35
C GLU A 455 -11.15 13.55 12.17
N TYR A 456 -10.78 12.96 11.05
CA TYR A 456 -11.67 12.86 9.91
C TYR A 456 -11.82 11.44 9.45
N PHE A 457 -13.05 11.13 9.06
CA PHE A 457 -13.51 9.77 8.79
C PHE A 457 -14.04 9.68 7.36
N ILE A 458 -13.72 8.58 6.68
CA ILE A 458 -14.29 8.21 5.39
C ILE A 458 -14.52 6.71 5.40
N TYR A 459 -15.74 6.27 5.07
CA TYR A 459 -16.14 4.87 5.04
C TYR A 459 -15.92 4.17 6.40
N ALA A 460 -16.45 4.78 7.45
CA ALA A 460 -16.34 4.28 8.82
C ALA A 460 -14.90 3.97 9.26
N ARG A 461 -13.96 4.78 8.83
CA ARG A 461 -12.54 4.62 9.15
C ARG A 461 -11.91 5.98 9.39
N GLU A 462 -11.20 6.11 10.50
CA GLU A 462 -10.32 7.25 10.74
C GLU A 462 -9.25 7.30 9.65
N MET A 463 -9.13 8.44 8.99
CA MET A 463 -8.14 8.69 7.94
C MET A 463 -6.94 9.48 8.43
N GLY A 464 -7.14 10.33 9.43
CA GLY A 464 -6.09 11.11 10.06
C GLY A 464 -6.58 11.97 11.21
N ASN A 465 -5.62 12.60 11.88
CA ASN A 465 -5.78 13.36 13.10
C ASN A 465 -5.02 14.68 13.01
N ALA A 466 -5.57 15.74 13.58
CA ALA A 466 -4.97 17.07 13.54
C ALA A 466 -5.43 17.93 14.72
N PHE A 467 -4.61 18.92 15.07
CA PHE A 467 -4.95 19.84 16.14
C PHE A 467 -4.16 21.16 16.06
N SER A 468 -4.65 22.17 16.81
CA SER A 468 -3.80 23.28 17.21
C SER A 468 -2.79 22.77 18.24
N GLU A 469 -1.51 22.95 17.98
CA GLU A 469 -0.44 22.40 18.79
C GLU A 469 -0.39 23.03 20.17
N LEU A 470 -0.24 22.22 21.21
CA LEU A 470 0.05 22.70 22.54
C LEU A 470 1.47 23.30 22.55
N ASN A 471 1.56 24.61 22.74
CA ASN A 471 2.82 25.35 22.76
C ASN A 471 3.12 25.99 24.12
N ASP A 472 2.33 25.65 25.16
CA ASP A 472 2.61 26.01 26.55
C ASP A 472 3.49 24.93 27.19
N PRO A 473 4.77 25.22 27.54
CA PRO A 473 5.70 24.24 28.11
C PRO A 473 5.27 23.76 29.50
N ILE A 474 4.51 24.57 30.24
CA ILE A 474 4.06 24.21 31.59
C ILE A 474 2.93 23.18 31.52
N ASP A 475 1.87 23.45 30.72
CA ASP A 475 0.77 22.50 30.50
C ASP A 475 1.31 21.20 29.83
N GLN A 476 2.27 21.31 28.89
CA GLN A 476 2.85 20.15 28.24
C GLN A 476 3.62 19.25 29.22
N ARG A 477 4.41 19.83 30.10
CA ARG A 477 5.13 19.09 31.17
C ARG A 477 4.15 18.33 32.06
N GLU A 478 3.13 19.01 32.55
CA GLU A 478 2.11 18.39 33.41
C GLU A 478 1.40 17.22 32.75
N ARG A 479 1.12 17.33 31.43
CA ARG A 479 0.49 16.23 30.69
C ARG A 479 1.44 15.05 30.50
N PHE A 480 2.71 15.30 30.20
CA PHE A 480 3.71 14.24 30.10
C PHE A 480 3.93 13.52 31.42
N GLU A 481 4.02 14.25 32.53
CA GLU A 481 4.16 13.65 33.86
C GLU A 481 2.96 12.73 34.19
N ARG A 482 1.74 13.15 33.83
CA ARG A 482 0.55 12.31 33.99
C ARG A 482 0.59 11.06 33.12
N GLN A 483 1.02 11.17 31.86
CA GLN A 483 1.18 10.02 30.98
C GLN A 483 2.24 9.03 31.49
N VAL A 484 3.39 9.56 31.95
CA VAL A 484 4.46 8.74 32.53
C VAL A 484 3.96 8.02 33.78
N ALA A 485 3.22 8.70 34.66
CA ALA A 485 2.62 8.08 35.84
C ALA A 485 1.65 6.95 35.48
N ALA A 486 0.80 7.16 34.49
CA ALA A 486 -0.14 6.13 33.99
C ALA A 486 0.60 4.92 33.36
N LYS A 487 1.62 5.14 32.53
CA LYS A 487 2.45 4.07 31.94
C LYS A 487 3.18 3.27 33.02
N ARG A 488 3.72 3.93 34.04
CA ARG A 488 4.39 3.26 35.18
C ARG A 488 3.44 2.43 36.01
N ALA A 489 2.21 2.93 36.23
CA ALA A 489 1.16 2.16 36.91
C ALA A 489 0.76 0.89 36.14
N GLN A 490 0.91 0.88 34.82
CA GLN A 490 0.72 -0.27 33.94
C GLN A 490 1.96 -1.18 33.83
N GLY A 491 3.03 -0.90 34.58
CA GLY A 491 4.26 -1.71 34.64
C GLY A 491 5.38 -1.27 33.69
N ASN A 492 5.25 -0.18 32.95
CA ASN A 492 6.32 0.37 32.13
C ASN A 492 7.21 1.31 32.98
N ASN A 493 8.20 0.73 33.65
CA ASN A 493 9.12 1.48 34.53
C ASN A 493 10.14 2.37 33.77
N ASN A 494 10.27 2.18 32.45
CA ASN A 494 11.21 2.92 31.61
C ASN A 494 10.61 4.22 31.05
N ALA A 495 9.30 4.43 31.22
CA ALA A 495 8.64 5.64 30.77
C ALA A 495 9.23 6.88 31.43
N THR A 496 9.67 7.85 30.63
CA THR A 496 10.27 9.13 31.07
C THR A 496 9.67 10.29 30.28
N VAL A 497 9.75 11.49 30.83
CA VAL A 497 9.40 12.73 30.10
C VAL A 497 10.48 13.02 29.06
N ASP A 498 10.10 13.49 27.89
CA ASP A 498 11.02 14.04 26.90
C ASP A 498 11.41 15.47 27.31
N GLU A 499 12.43 15.57 28.15
CA GLU A 499 12.92 16.84 28.68
C GLU A 499 13.46 17.75 27.56
N ASP A 500 14.03 17.20 26.49
CA ASP A 500 14.53 17.97 25.38
C ASP A 500 13.39 18.63 24.60
N PHE A 501 12.26 17.93 24.40
CA PHE A 501 11.09 18.53 23.79
C PHE A 501 10.47 19.63 24.65
N VAL A 502 10.36 19.43 25.98
CA VAL A 502 9.87 20.47 26.88
C VAL A 502 10.80 21.69 26.84
N THR A 503 12.12 21.47 26.87
CA THR A 503 13.12 22.54 26.72
C THR A 503 12.97 23.28 25.38
N ALA A 504 12.70 22.56 24.28
CA ALA A 504 12.43 23.21 22.98
C ALA A 504 11.23 24.14 23.06
N LEU A 505 10.14 23.73 23.71
CA LEU A 505 8.96 24.59 23.92
C LEU A 505 9.26 25.82 24.77
N GLU A 506 10.18 25.70 25.74
CA GLU A 506 10.62 26.83 26.59
C GLU A 506 11.38 27.90 25.79
N TYR A 507 12.02 27.55 24.65
CA TYR A 507 12.54 28.51 23.69
C TYR A 507 11.45 29.25 22.88
N GLY A 508 10.23 28.74 22.93
CA GLY A 508 9.05 29.34 22.29
C GLY A 508 8.69 28.69 20.95
N MET A 509 7.52 28.05 20.91
CA MET A 509 6.91 27.57 19.68
C MET A 509 5.78 28.52 19.26
N PRO A 510 5.74 29.01 18.01
CA PRO A 510 4.63 29.84 17.55
C PRO A 510 3.31 29.07 17.58
N PRO A 511 2.14 29.75 17.54
CA PRO A 511 0.88 29.08 17.27
C PRO A 511 1.01 28.25 16.00
N THR A 512 0.67 26.97 16.07
CA THR A 512 0.95 25.99 15.01
C THR A 512 -0.23 25.04 14.86
N GLY A 513 -0.61 24.75 13.64
CA GLY A 513 -1.49 23.62 13.30
C GLY A 513 -0.68 22.45 12.80
N GLY A 514 -0.96 21.25 13.34
CA GLY A 514 -0.38 20.00 12.90
C GLY A 514 -1.44 19.04 12.37
N LEU A 515 -1.04 18.18 11.44
CA LEU A 515 -1.91 17.17 10.83
C LEU A 515 -1.10 15.94 10.45
N GLY A 516 -1.60 14.77 10.84
CA GLY A 516 -1.06 13.48 10.44
C GLY A 516 -2.12 12.59 9.78
N PHE A 517 -1.74 11.87 8.71
CA PHE A 517 -2.62 10.90 8.08
C PHE A 517 -1.88 9.68 7.52
N GLY A 518 -2.59 8.55 7.50
CA GLY A 518 -2.07 7.32 6.93
C GLY A 518 -2.09 7.34 5.40
N LEU A 519 -0.91 7.41 4.75
CA LEU A 519 -0.83 7.32 3.28
C LEU A 519 -1.43 6.01 2.78
N ASP A 520 -1.19 4.89 3.47
CA ASP A 520 -1.70 3.59 3.07
C ASP A 520 -3.24 3.57 3.05
N ARG A 521 -3.90 4.22 4.02
CA ARG A 521 -5.37 4.37 4.05
C ARG A 521 -5.89 5.22 2.89
N LEU A 522 -5.21 6.32 2.53
CA LEU A 522 -5.55 7.11 1.35
C LEU A 522 -5.40 6.31 0.07
N VAL A 523 -4.34 5.51 -0.06
CA VAL A 523 -4.14 4.62 -1.22
C VAL A 523 -5.24 3.57 -1.29
N MET A 524 -5.59 2.91 -0.17
CA MET A 524 -6.69 1.94 -0.12
C MET A 524 -7.99 2.56 -0.65
N LEU A 525 -8.31 3.76 -0.20
CA LEU A 525 -9.51 4.49 -0.61
C LEU A 525 -9.53 4.79 -2.12
N LEU A 526 -8.44 5.33 -2.67
CA LEU A 526 -8.35 5.75 -4.07
C LEU A 526 -8.10 4.61 -5.07
N THR A 527 -7.79 3.40 -4.58
CA THR A 527 -7.57 2.21 -5.41
C THR A 527 -8.61 1.11 -5.19
N ASP A 528 -9.67 1.40 -4.44
CA ASP A 528 -10.71 0.43 -4.05
C ASP A 528 -10.14 -0.85 -3.42
N SER A 529 -9.13 -0.70 -2.57
CA SER A 529 -8.45 -1.82 -1.91
C SER A 529 -9.02 -2.04 -0.50
N ALA A 530 -9.54 -3.24 -0.25
CA ALA A 530 -10.20 -3.56 1.02
C ALA A 530 -9.22 -3.76 2.19
N SER A 531 -7.96 -4.12 1.89
CA SER A 531 -6.95 -4.43 2.90
C SER A 531 -5.66 -3.64 2.67
N ILE A 532 -5.02 -3.22 3.77
CA ILE A 532 -3.71 -2.56 3.74
C ILE A 532 -2.65 -3.43 3.03
N ARG A 533 -2.79 -4.76 3.08
CA ARG A 533 -1.88 -5.69 2.39
C ARG A 533 -1.99 -5.62 0.88
N ASP A 534 -3.11 -5.16 0.35
CA ASP A 534 -3.30 -4.98 -1.10
C ASP A 534 -2.47 -3.80 -1.63
N VAL A 535 -2.23 -2.79 -0.78
CA VAL A 535 -1.49 -1.57 -1.13
C VAL A 535 -0.04 -1.55 -0.66
N LEU A 536 0.42 -2.58 0.03
CA LEU A 536 1.82 -2.82 0.39
C LEU A 536 2.44 -3.85 -0.56
N LEU A 537 3.61 -3.53 -1.14
CA LEU A 537 4.31 -4.48 -2.04
C LEU A 537 4.65 -5.78 -1.31
N PHE A 538 5.23 -5.67 -0.13
CA PHE A 538 5.63 -6.79 0.71
C PHE A 538 5.10 -6.59 2.14
N PRO A 539 3.81 -6.92 2.39
CA PRO A 539 3.25 -6.80 3.73
C PRO A 539 3.88 -7.82 4.69
N THR A 540 3.92 -7.48 5.97
CA THR A 540 4.32 -8.43 7.01
C THR A 540 3.32 -9.58 7.07
N MET A 541 3.83 -10.82 6.99
CA MET A 541 3.00 -12.03 7.01
C MET A 541 3.36 -12.89 8.21
N LYS A 542 2.37 -13.59 8.76
CA LYS A 542 2.64 -14.58 9.81
C LYS A 542 3.55 -15.68 9.25
N PRO A 543 4.60 -16.13 10.00
CA PRO A 543 5.44 -17.23 9.56
C PRO A 543 4.61 -18.48 9.28
N LEU A 544 4.99 -19.23 8.24
CA LEU A 544 4.45 -20.57 8.01
C LEU A 544 4.94 -21.53 9.10
N ASP A 545 4.22 -22.63 9.33
CA ASP A 545 4.65 -23.62 10.34
C ASP A 545 6.00 -24.27 9.99
N SER A 546 6.35 -24.34 8.70
CA SER A 546 7.69 -24.71 8.22
C SER A 546 8.78 -23.74 8.69
N ASP A 547 8.48 -22.44 8.68
CA ASP A 547 9.46 -21.39 8.99
C ASP A 547 9.73 -21.30 10.51
N LYS A 548 8.72 -21.66 11.33
CA LYS A 548 8.86 -21.74 12.79
C LYS A 548 9.84 -22.82 13.27
N LYS A 549 10.04 -23.88 12.48
CA LYS A 549 11.05 -24.91 12.78
C LYS A 549 12.46 -24.39 12.53
N VAL A 550 12.68 -23.69 11.43
CA VAL A 550 13.99 -23.11 11.08
C VAL A 550 14.40 -22.02 12.08
N SER A 551 13.49 -21.14 12.50
CA SER A 551 13.79 -20.09 13.46
C SER A 551 14.15 -20.62 14.86
N LYS A 552 13.60 -21.78 15.26
CA LYS A 552 13.97 -22.44 16.53
C LYS A 552 15.35 -23.11 16.47
N GLU A 553 15.75 -23.59 15.30
CA GLU A 553 17.09 -24.18 15.10
C GLU A 553 18.19 -23.12 15.05
N VAL A 554 17.90 -21.92 14.52
CA VAL A 554 18.85 -20.80 14.46
C VAL A 554 18.98 -20.08 15.80
N SER A 555 17.97 -20.14 16.68
CA SER A 555 17.99 -19.53 18.00
C SER A 555 18.52 -20.44 19.13
N ALA A 556 18.90 -21.69 18.83
CA ALA A 556 19.58 -22.55 19.78
C ALA A 556 21.03 -22.07 19.93
N PRO A 557 21.52 -21.76 21.15
CA PRO A 557 22.92 -21.42 21.34
C PRO A 557 23.78 -22.61 20.86
N ALA A 558 24.80 -22.29 20.07
CA ALA A 558 25.83 -23.28 19.75
C ALA A 558 26.51 -23.66 21.05
N GLU A 559 26.39 -24.95 21.47
CA GLU A 559 27.08 -25.51 22.59
C GLU A 559 28.60 -25.50 22.39
#